data_a0757cfb1babd2694b3eaa9da542550f
#
_entry.id   a0757cfb1babd2694b3eaa9da542550f
#
_cell.length_a   1.000
_cell.length_b   1.000
_cell.length_c   1.000
_cell.angle_alpha   90.00
_cell.angle_beta   90.00
_cell.angle_gamma   90.00
#
_symmetry.space_group_name_H-M   'P 1'
#
loop_
_entity.id
_entity.type
_entity.pdbx_description
1 polymer ?
#
loop_
_entity_poly.entity_id
_entity_poly.type
_entity_poly.pdbx_seq_one_letter_code
_entity_poly.pdbx_strand_id
1 'polypeptide(L)'
;MRIRLLDLRGTVEQQFRGLPYPAYLLSMAVIGRKLAEIYADQFPEKARLLAEKTLDAVKTAYLSGTADADEAWQLALGWQQWLYDVDDPDNEAQGSAKMFGAMITLDVLARELAGKTRRRTAIEDATGAAELPDPRFPPPPGPRLVRVGREEAEEDSPAVQLMRKYEEVARLAARQHNTGLLCDPDQLWSIVFG
;
A
#
# COMPACT_ATOMS: atom_id res chain seq x y z
N MET A 1 -12.84 -10.37 -19.69
CA MET A 1 -12.15 -11.60 -19.22
C MET A 1 -12.23 -11.65 -17.71
N ARG A 2 -12.36 -12.85 -17.10
CA ARG A 2 -12.38 -12.97 -15.64
C ARG A 2 -11.00 -13.39 -15.16
N ILE A 3 -10.53 -12.76 -14.09
CA ILE A 3 -9.21 -12.97 -13.49
C ILE A 3 -9.42 -13.44 -12.05
N ARG A 4 -8.68 -14.47 -11.64
CA ARG A 4 -8.65 -14.86 -10.22
C ARG A 4 -7.78 -13.87 -9.46
N LEU A 5 -8.40 -13.15 -8.52
CA LEU A 5 -7.72 -12.11 -7.74
C LEU A 5 -6.50 -12.66 -6.98
N LEU A 6 -6.62 -13.86 -6.41
CA LEU A 6 -5.51 -14.50 -5.69
C LEU A 6 -4.29 -14.77 -6.58
N ASP A 7 -4.50 -15.16 -7.85
CA ASP A 7 -3.42 -15.43 -8.79
C ASP A 7 -2.74 -14.11 -9.22
N LEU A 8 -3.54 -13.05 -9.46
CA LEU A 8 -3.02 -11.73 -9.78
C LEU A 8 -2.24 -11.15 -8.59
N ARG A 9 -2.79 -11.22 -7.38
CA ARG A 9 -2.13 -10.82 -6.14
C ARG A 9 -0.79 -11.52 -5.98
N GLY A 10 -0.74 -12.85 -6.06
CA GLY A 10 0.49 -13.61 -5.95
C GLY A 10 1.54 -13.20 -6.99
N THR A 11 1.10 -12.88 -8.21
CA THR A 11 1.99 -12.38 -9.28
C THR A 11 2.59 -11.02 -8.91
N VAL A 12 1.76 -10.07 -8.45
CA VAL A 12 2.21 -8.74 -8.01
C VAL A 12 3.21 -8.86 -6.86
N GLU A 13 2.85 -9.60 -5.82
CA GLU A 13 3.71 -9.79 -4.64
C GLU A 13 5.06 -10.42 -5.02
N GLN A 14 5.06 -11.40 -5.93
CA GLN A 14 6.30 -12.05 -6.40
C GLN A 14 7.19 -11.06 -7.16
N GLN A 15 6.62 -10.20 -7.99
CA GLN A 15 7.39 -9.15 -8.68
C GLN A 15 8.07 -8.22 -7.68
N PHE A 16 7.36 -7.76 -6.67
CA PHE A 16 7.92 -6.87 -5.65
C PHE A 16 9.00 -7.52 -4.80
N ARG A 17 8.84 -8.80 -4.46
CA ARG A 17 9.88 -9.57 -3.76
C ARG A 17 11.16 -9.71 -4.60
N GLY A 18 11.04 -9.73 -5.92
CA GLY A 18 12.16 -9.78 -6.86
C GLY A 18 12.89 -8.46 -7.10
N LEU A 19 12.31 -7.31 -6.72
CA LEU A 19 12.93 -6.01 -6.95
C LEU A 19 14.23 -5.82 -6.15
N PRO A 20 15.24 -5.10 -6.67
CA PRO A 20 16.28 -4.51 -5.83
C PRO A 20 15.68 -3.64 -4.74
N TYR A 21 16.33 -3.57 -3.57
CA TYR A 21 15.74 -2.87 -2.42
C TYR A 21 15.41 -1.39 -2.67
N PRO A 22 16.28 -0.59 -3.36
CA PRO A 22 15.92 0.79 -3.71
C PRO A 22 14.68 0.88 -4.63
N ALA A 23 14.57 -0.01 -5.62
CA ALA A 23 13.40 -0.06 -6.51
C ALA A 23 12.13 -0.45 -5.74
N TYR A 24 12.24 -1.35 -4.76
CA TYR A 24 11.15 -1.69 -3.87
C TYR A 24 10.71 -0.47 -3.04
N LEU A 25 11.64 0.25 -2.40
CA LEU A 25 11.31 1.45 -1.61
C LEU A 25 10.63 2.53 -2.47
N LEU A 26 11.16 2.79 -3.67
CA LEU A 26 10.55 3.71 -4.62
C LEU A 26 9.11 3.29 -4.96
N SER A 27 8.91 2.02 -5.25
CA SER A 27 7.59 1.48 -5.57
C SER A 27 6.63 1.62 -4.40
N MET A 28 7.08 1.34 -3.18
CA MET A 28 6.22 1.43 -1.99
C MET A 28 5.91 2.87 -1.59
N ALA A 29 6.82 3.82 -1.84
CA ALA A 29 6.52 5.25 -1.67
C ALA A 29 5.36 5.69 -2.59
N VAL A 30 5.38 5.24 -3.85
CA VAL A 30 4.34 5.56 -4.83
C VAL A 30 3.00 4.89 -4.49
N ILE A 31 3.02 3.60 -4.13
CA ILE A 31 1.81 2.85 -3.77
C ILE A 31 1.22 3.35 -2.46
N GLY A 32 2.04 3.57 -1.43
CA GLY A 32 1.58 4.09 -0.15
C GLY A 32 0.95 5.48 -0.30
N ARG A 33 1.52 6.35 -1.16
CA ARG A 33 0.91 7.62 -1.50
C ARG A 33 -0.46 7.44 -2.16
N LYS A 34 -0.59 6.47 -3.10
CA LYS A 34 -1.89 6.20 -3.75
C LYS A 34 -2.93 5.73 -2.74
N LEU A 35 -2.57 4.85 -1.83
CA LEU A 35 -3.46 4.39 -0.78
C LEU A 35 -3.87 5.53 0.15
N ALA A 36 -2.93 6.38 0.58
CA ALA A 36 -3.23 7.54 1.41
C ALA A 36 -4.14 8.55 0.69
N GLU A 37 -3.94 8.78 -0.62
CA GLU A 37 -4.79 9.66 -1.44
C GLU A 37 -6.22 9.12 -1.61
N ILE A 38 -6.38 7.81 -1.90
CA ILE A 38 -7.70 7.19 -2.08
C ILE A 38 -8.57 7.36 -0.84
N TYR A 39 -7.97 7.38 0.34
CA TYR A 39 -8.66 7.44 1.63
C TYR A 39 -8.40 8.74 2.41
N ALA A 40 -7.87 9.77 1.76
CA ALA A 40 -7.50 11.03 2.40
C ALA A 40 -8.68 11.71 3.13
N ASP A 41 -9.88 11.59 2.59
CA ASP A 41 -11.13 12.11 3.16
C ASP A 41 -11.63 11.31 4.38
N GLN A 42 -11.19 10.06 4.52
CA GLN A 42 -11.56 9.17 5.62
C GLN A 42 -10.51 9.15 6.73
N PHE A 43 -9.27 9.60 6.44
CA PHE A 43 -8.21 9.65 7.42
C PHE A 43 -8.43 10.82 8.38
N PRO A 44 -8.48 10.56 9.69
CA PRO A 44 -8.40 11.64 10.68
C PRO A 44 -7.11 12.45 10.49
N GLU A 45 -7.12 13.72 10.89
CA GLU A 45 -5.98 14.64 10.68
C GLU A 45 -4.63 14.06 11.16
N LYS A 46 -4.63 13.46 12.34
CA LYS A 46 -3.42 12.83 12.89
C LYS A 46 -2.92 11.66 12.02
N ALA A 47 -3.83 10.83 11.48
CA ALA A 47 -3.46 9.74 10.60
C ALA A 47 -2.93 10.24 9.25
N ARG A 48 -3.46 11.34 8.72
CA ARG A 48 -2.92 11.99 7.52
C ARG A 48 -1.49 12.48 7.74
N LEU A 49 -1.25 13.17 8.86
CA LEU A 49 0.09 13.62 9.20
C LEU A 49 1.07 12.45 9.38
N LEU A 50 0.60 11.34 9.96
CA LEU A 50 1.39 10.14 10.13
C LEU A 50 1.71 9.46 8.78
N ALA A 51 0.75 9.46 7.85
CA ALA A 51 0.94 8.97 6.49
C ALA A 51 1.99 9.80 5.74
N GLU A 52 1.88 11.13 5.77
CA GLU A 52 2.85 12.04 5.16
C GLU A 52 4.26 11.78 5.69
N LYS A 53 4.43 11.75 7.02
CA LYS A 53 5.74 11.48 7.64
C LYS A 53 6.29 10.10 7.27
N THR A 54 5.44 9.08 7.21
CA THR A 54 5.87 7.73 6.81
C THR A 54 6.36 7.71 5.37
N LEU A 55 5.64 8.37 4.45
CA LEU A 55 6.01 8.47 3.05
C LEU A 55 7.30 9.29 2.86
N ASP A 56 7.48 10.37 3.62
CA ASP A 56 8.71 11.15 3.62
C ASP A 56 9.90 10.33 4.14
N ALA A 57 9.73 9.52 5.16
CA ALA A 57 10.76 8.60 5.65
C ALA A 57 11.14 7.56 4.59
N VAL A 58 10.17 6.98 3.88
CA VAL A 58 10.42 6.04 2.76
C VAL A 58 11.15 6.74 1.61
N LYS A 59 10.74 7.95 1.24
CA LYS A 59 11.39 8.76 0.21
C LYS A 59 12.84 9.10 0.60
N THR A 60 13.06 9.51 1.84
CA THR A 60 14.38 9.81 2.38
C THR A 60 15.26 8.58 2.36
N ALA A 61 14.78 7.43 2.83
CA ALA A 61 15.53 6.18 2.79
C ALA A 61 15.89 5.74 1.36
N TYR A 62 15.00 5.96 0.40
CA TYR A 62 15.28 5.71 -1.01
C TYR A 62 16.39 6.61 -1.54
N LEU A 63 16.33 7.93 -1.28
CA LEU A 63 17.27 8.91 -1.82
C LEU A 63 18.63 8.84 -1.15
N SER A 64 18.69 8.60 0.16
CA SER A 64 19.94 8.55 0.93
C SER A 64 20.60 7.16 0.98
N GLY A 65 19.83 6.11 0.63
CA GLY A 65 20.23 4.72 0.77
C GLY A 65 20.20 4.19 2.21
N THR A 66 19.81 5.03 3.18
CA THR A 66 19.75 4.69 4.62
C THR A 66 18.44 5.19 5.22
N ALA A 67 17.88 4.42 6.15
CA ALA A 67 16.72 4.81 6.94
C ALA A 67 17.15 5.22 8.35
N ASP A 68 16.49 6.22 8.92
CA ASP A 68 16.55 6.47 10.36
C ASP A 68 15.63 5.46 11.06
N ALA A 69 16.24 4.45 11.67
CA ALA A 69 15.51 3.35 12.29
C ALA A 69 14.72 3.79 13.53
N ASP A 70 15.21 4.78 14.26
CA ASP A 70 14.55 5.27 15.48
C ASP A 70 13.34 6.12 15.09
N GLU A 71 13.47 7.02 14.12
CA GLU A 71 12.35 7.78 13.58
C GLU A 71 11.28 6.84 13.00
N ALA A 72 11.69 5.90 12.16
CA ALA A 72 10.78 4.92 11.58
C ALA A 72 10.04 4.08 12.64
N TRP A 73 10.71 3.75 13.74
CA TRP A 73 10.08 3.04 14.86
C TRP A 73 9.04 3.91 15.58
N GLN A 74 9.29 5.21 15.77
CA GLN A 74 8.29 6.12 16.34
C GLN A 74 7.07 6.26 15.43
N LEU A 75 7.24 6.28 14.12
CA LEU A 75 6.13 6.25 13.17
C LEU A 75 5.30 4.97 13.30
N ALA A 76 5.95 3.80 13.40
CA ALA A 76 5.27 2.53 13.60
C ALA A 76 4.48 2.48 14.91
N LEU A 77 5.03 3.02 16.00
CA LEU A 77 4.30 3.14 17.27
C LEU A 77 3.08 4.06 17.15
N GLY A 78 3.21 5.17 16.41
CA GLY A 78 2.10 6.07 16.11
C GLY A 78 0.98 5.36 15.34
N TRP A 79 1.30 4.56 14.31
CA TRP A 79 0.33 3.76 13.58
C TRP A 79 -0.33 2.70 14.46
N GLN A 80 0.45 2.02 15.30
CA GLN A 80 -0.08 1.02 16.23
C GLN A 80 -1.11 1.64 17.18
N GLN A 81 -0.83 2.83 17.73
CA GLN A 81 -1.77 3.54 18.59
C GLN A 81 -3.07 3.86 17.84
N TRP A 82 -2.97 4.33 16.60
CA TRP A 82 -4.12 4.60 15.76
C TRP A 82 -4.96 3.38 15.45
N LEU A 83 -4.31 2.27 15.10
CA LEU A 83 -5.00 1.00 14.80
C LEU A 83 -5.76 0.48 16.02
N TYR A 84 -5.22 0.65 17.22
CA TYR A 84 -5.94 0.32 18.47
C TYR A 84 -7.11 1.26 18.73
N ASP A 85 -6.92 2.57 18.55
CA ASP A 85 -7.97 3.57 18.80
C ASP A 85 -9.17 3.38 17.86
N VAL A 86 -8.93 2.94 16.63
CA VAL A 86 -9.98 2.72 15.61
C VAL A 86 -10.67 1.36 15.79
N ASP A 87 -9.99 0.36 16.35
CA ASP A 87 -10.54 -0.97 16.64
C ASP A 87 -11.38 -0.99 17.94
N ASP A 88 -11.41 0.12 18.68
CA ASP A 88 -12.25 0.28 19.86
C ASP A 88 -13.71 0.40 19.43
N PRO A 89 -14.61 -0.53 19.85
CA PRO A 89 -16.01 -0.51 19.45
C PRO A 89 -16.77 0.72 19.97
N ASP A 90 -16.24 1.41 20.99
CA ASP A 90 -16.80 2.63 21.54
C ASP A 90 -16.34 3.90 20.78
N ASN A 91 -15.45 3.75 19.80
CA ASN A 91 -14.96 4.86 19.00
C ASN A 91 -15.81 5.05 17.74
N GLU A 92 -16.44 6.22 17.62
CA GLU A 92 -17.27 6.62 16.45
C GLU A 92 -16.45 6.73 15.14
N ALA A 93 -15.13 6.67 15.21
CA ALA A 93 -14.22 6.72 14.05
C ALA A 93 -14.09 5.41 13.32
N GLN A 94 -15.18 4.66 13.13
CA GLN A 94 -15.18 3.42 12.36
C GLN A 94 -14.86 3.69 10.88
N GLY A 95 -13.60 3.50 10.52
CA GLY A 95 -13.16 3.57 9.13
C GLY A 95 -13.57 2.35 8.30
N SER A 96 -13.55 2.50 6.99
CA SER A 96 -13.77 1.37 6.09
C SER A 96 -12.64 0.33 6.20
N ALA A 97 -12.94 -0.94 5.94
CA ALA A 97 -11.94 -2.01 5.91
C ALA A 97 -10.74 -1.67 4.99
N LYS A 98 -10.99 -0.94 3.90
CA LYS A 98 -9.94 -0.46 3.00
C LYS A 98 -9.06 0.62 3.62
N MET A 99 -9.61 1.54 4.40
CA MET A 99 -8.82 2.51 5.15
C MET A 99 -7.88 1.79 6.12
N PHE A 100 -8.36 0.76 6.81
CA PHE A 100 -7.52 -0.11 7.62
C PHE A 100 -6.39 -0.76 6.84
N GLY A 101 -6.67 -1.32 5.67
CA GLY A 101 -5.66 -1.91 4.80
C GLY A 101 -4.57 -0.91 4.40
N ALA A 102 -4.94 0.34 4.10
CA ALA A 102 -3.99 1.41 3.84
C ALA A 102 -3.14 1.77 5.07
N MET A 103 -3.76 1.89 6.24
CA MET A 103 -3.06 2.17 7.51
C MET A 103 -2.10 1.03 7.89
N ILE A 104 -2.51 -0.23 7.76
CA ILE A 104 -1.66 -1.40 8.00
C ILE A 104 -0.46 -1.39 7.04
N THR A 105 -0.67 -1.09 5.76
CA THR A 105 0.42 -0.97 4.79
C THR A 105 1.47 0.05 5.22
N LEU A 106 1.04 1.22 5.70
CA LEU A 106 1.93 2.29 6.15
C LEU A 106 2.63 1.93 7.49
N ASP A 107 1.94 1.27 8.43
CA ASP A 107 2.55 0.73 9.64
C ASP A 107 3.65 -0.28 9.30
N VAL A 108 3.35 -1.22 8.41
CA VAL A 108 4.34 -2.25 8.00
C VAL A 108 5.53 -1.61 7.28
N LEU A 109 5.33 -0.59 6.45
CA LEU A 109 6.43 0.17 5.86
C LEU A 109 7.32 0.84 6.91
N ALA A 110 6.74 1.48 7.91
CA ALA A 110 7.50 2.08 9.00
C ALA A 110 8.30 1.01 9.78
N ARG A 111 7.71 -0.16 10.05
CA ARG A 111 8.41 -1.29 10.68
C ARG A 111 9.52 -1.88 9.83
N GLU A 112 9.33 -1.94 8.51
CA GLU A 112 10.37 -2.37 7.57
C GLU A 112 11.57 -1.43 7.61
N LEU A 113 11.34 -0.11 7.59
CA LEU A 113 12.39 0.90 7.72
C LEU A 113 13.12 0.81 9.07
N ALA A 114 12.38 0.55 10.15
CA ALA A 114 12.95 0.34 11.48
C ALA A 114 13.69 -1.02 11.64
N GLY A 115 13.67 -1.88 10.63
CA GLY A 115 14.25 -3.23 10.71
C GLY A 115 13.52 -4.18 11.66
N LYS A 116 12.25 -3.89 12.01
CA LYS A 116 11.46 -4.67 12.99
C LYS A 116 10.56 -5.72 12.35
N THR A 117 10.45 -5.78 11.04
CA THR A 117 9.69 -6.81 10.33
C THR A 117 10.49 -7.36 9.15
N ARG A 118 9.96 -8.41 8.52
CA ARG A 118 10.56 -8.97 7.32
C ARG A 118 10.46 -7.97 6.18
N ARG A 119 11.51 -7.84 5.42
CA ARG A 119 11.52 -6.98 4.23
C ARG A 119 10.45 -7.42 3.25
N ARG A 120 9.77 -6.43 2.65
CA ARG A 120 8.83 -6.59 1.54
C ARG A 120 7.51 -7.27 1.89
N THR A 121 7.04 -7.06 3.12
CA THR A 121 5.71 -7.52 3.53
C THR A 121 4.63 -6.46 3.31
N ALA A 122 4.99 -5.18 3.24
CA ALA A 122 4.02 -4.09 3.01
C ALA A 122 3.24 -4.26 1.69
N ILE A 123 3.82 -4.90 0.67
CA ILE A 123 3.09 -5.18 -0.57
C ILE A 123 1.95 -6.19 -0.38
N GLU A 124 2.07 -7.11 0.56
CA GLU A 124 1.04 -8.09 0.87
C GLU A 124 -0.21 -7.39 1.44
N ASP A 125 0.01 -6.39 2.29
CA ASP A 125 -1.07 -5.58 2.85
C ASP A 125 -1.66 -4.62 1.81
N ALA A 126 -0.82 -4.02 0.96
CA ALA A 126 -1.28 -3.14 -0.12
C ALA A 126 -2.14 -3.88 -1.16
N THR A 127 -1.76 -5.10 -1.55
CA THR A 127 -2.56 -5.93 -2.47
C THR A 127 -3.82 -6.42 -1.80
N GLY A 128 -3.77 -6.79 -0.51
CA GLY A 128 -4.95 -7.11 0.28
C GLY A 128 -5.92 -5.94 0.37
N ALA A 129 -5.42 -4.73 0.62
CA ALA A 129 -6.24 -3.52 0.64
C ALA A 129 -6.93 -3.26 -0.71
N ALA A 130 -6.27 -3.55 -1.84
CA ALA A 130 -6.86 -3.39 -3.17
C ALA A 130 -8.04 -4.34 -3.42
N GLU A 131 -8.03 -5.54 -2.82
CA GLU A 131 -9.12 -6.53 -2.94
C GLU A 131 -10.35 -6.19 -2.12
N LEU A 132 -10.22 -5.40 -1.06
CA LEU A 132 -11.33 -5.07 -0.20
C LEU A 132 -12.41 -4.26 -0.94
N PRO A 133 -13.70 -4.46 -0.63
CA PRO A 133 -14.77 -3.71 -1.27
C PRO A 133 -14.63 -2.21 -0.99
N ASP A 134 -14.75 -1.40 -2.02
CA ASP A 134 -14.77 0.05 -1.88
C ASP A 134 -16.17 0.48 -1.41
N PRO A 135 -16.31 1.17 -0.27
CA PRO A 135 -17.61 1.61 0.23
C PRO A 135 -18.34 2.57 -0.74
N ARG A 136 -17.60 3.24 -1.64
CA ARG A 136 -18.18 4.08 -2.70
C ARG A 136 -18.84 3.25 -3.81
N PHE A 137 -18.46 1.98 -3.93
CA PHE A 137 -19.00 1.03 -4.88
C PHE A 137 -19.47 -0.23 -4.13
N PRO A 138 -20.54 -0.14 -3.31
CA PRO A 138 -20.99 -1.28 -2.54
C PRO A 138 -21.36 -2.43 -3.49
N PRO A 139 -21.02 -3.67 -3.13
CA PRO A 139 -21.43 -4.82 -3.92
C PRO A 139 -22.96 -4.89 -3.98
N PRO A 140 -23.55 -5.42 -5.07
CA PRO A 140 -24.99 -5.54 -5.19
C PRO A 140 -25.56 -6.34 -3.99
N PRO A 141 -26.72 -5.93 -3.46
CA PRO A 141 -27.34 -6.60 -2.31
C PRO A 141 -27.70 -8.06 -2.65
N GLY A 142 -27.32 -8.98 -1.80
CA GLY A 142 -27.65 -10.40 -1.92
C GLY A 142 -26.70 -11.30 -1.12
N PRO A 143 -27.12 -12.50 -0.72
CA PRO A 143 -26.25 -13.43 -0.02
C PRO A 143 -25.15 -13.91 -0.98
N ARG A 144 -23.89 -13.53 -0.72
CA ARG A 144 -22.73 -14.06 -1.41
C ARG A 144 -22.14 -15.21 -0.60
N LEU A 145 -22.35 -16.42 -1.07
CA LEU A 145 -21.51 -17.55 -0.70
C LEU A 145 -20.18 -17.42 -1.50
N VAL A 146 -19.26 -16.63 -0.99
CA VAL A 146 -17.93 -16.54 -1.57
C VAL A 146 -17.11 -17.71 -1.03
N ARG A 147 -16.71 -18.63 -1.91
CA ARG A 147 -15.68 -19.60 -1.56
C ARG A 147 -14.35 -18.88 -1.49
N VAL A 148 -13.80 -18.73 -0.30
CA VAL A 148 -12.47 -18.16 -0.08
C VAL A 148 -11.46 -18.77 -1.07
N GLY A 149 -10.76 -17.94 -1.81
CA GLY A 149 -9.75 -18.34 -2.79
C GLY A 149 -10.25 -18.61 -4.21
N ARG A 150 -11.52 -18.35 -4.53
CA ARG A 150 -12.06 -18.45 -5.90
C ARG A 150 -12.71 -17.15 -6.40
N GLU A 151 -12.36 -16.03 -5.80
CA GLU A 151 -12.88 -14.75 -6.24
C GLU A 151 -12.33 -14.44 -7.64
N GLU A 152 -13.24 -14.45 -8.62
CA GLU A 152 -12.97 -13.97 -9.96
C GLU A 152 -13.50 -12.56 -10.08
N ALA A 153 -12.68 -11.66 -10.55
CA ALA A 153 -13.06 -10.30 -10.89
C ALA A 153 -13.01 -10.09 -12.39
N GLU A 154 -13.83 -9.19 -12.89
CA GLU A 154 -13.72 -8.71 -14.26
C GLU A 154 -12.47 -7.87 -14.42
N GLU A 155 -11.87 -7.89 -15.63
CA GLU A 155 -10.59 -7.22 -15.90
C GLU A 155 -10.66 -5.70 -15.70
N ASP A 156 -11.83 -5.11 -15.85
CA ASP A 156 -12.13 -3.69 -15.64
C ASP A 156 -12.52 -3.35 -14.19
N SER A 157 -12.56 -4.34 -13.29
CA SER A 157 -12.87 -4.07 -11.90
C SER A 157 -11.81 -3.17 -11.24
N PRO A 158 -12.21 -2.27 -10.31
CA PRO A 158 -11.27 -1.36 -9.64
C PRO A 158 -10.09 -2.08 -8.97
N ALA A 159 -10.31 -3.25 -8.37
CA ALA A 159 -9.26 -4.05 -7.74
C ALA A 159 -8.21 -4.54 -8.75
N VAL A 160 -8.66 -5.09 -9.88
CA VAL A 160 -7.76 -5.56 -10.94
C VAL A 160 -6.99 -4.38 -11.54
N GLN A 161 -7.66 -3.27 -11.82
CA GLN A 161 -7.02 -2.08 -12.39
C GLN A 161 -5.96 -1.50 -11.43
N LEU A 162 -6.23 -1.45 -10.12
CA LEU A 162 -5.26 -0.97 -9.14
C LEU A 162 -4.05 -1.92 -9.06
N MET A 163 -4.25 -3.25 -9.02
CA MET A 163 -3.15 -4.21 -9.03
C MET A 163 -2.31 -4.14 -10.31
N ARG A 164 -2.93 -3.89 -11.48
CA ARG A 164 -2.19 -3.65 -12.72
C ARG A 164 -1.34 -2.39 -12.66
N LYS A 165 -1.84 -1.34 -12.00
CA LYS A 165 -1.04 -0.14 -11.73
C LYS A 165 0.15 -0.44 -10.80
N TYR A 166 -0.03 -1.31 -9.81
CA TYR A 166 1.10 -1.76 -8.98
C TYR A 166 2.16 -2.51 -9.79
N GLU A 167 1.76 -3.42 -10.70
CA GLU A 167 2.70 -4.06 -11.63
C GLU A 167 3.47 -3.03 -12.47
N GLU A 168 2.78 -2.01 -12.98
CA GLU A 168 3.40 -0.93 -13.75
C GLU A 168 4.42 -0.14 -12.93
N VAL A 169 4.10 0.20 -11.68
CA VAL A 169 5.04 0.84 -10.73
C VAL A 169 6.29 -0.01 -10.56
N ALA A 170 6.13 -1.30 -10.26
CA ALA A 170 7.25 -2.22 -10.08
C ALA A 170 8.15 -2.30 -11.32
N ARG A 171 7.54 -2.42 -12.51
CA ARG A 171 8.26 -2.49 -13.79
C ARG A 171 9.05 -1.22 -14.09
N LEU A 172 8.46 -0.05 -13.85
CA LEU A 172 9.12 1.23 -14.09
C LEU A 172 10.24 1.47 -13.07
N ALA A 173 10.01 1.19 -11.79
CA ALA A 173 11.02 1.32 -10.74
C ALA A 173 12.23 0.41 -11.00
N ALA A 174 11.99 -0.85 -11.44
CA ALA A 174 13.07 -1.76 -11.84
C ALA A 174 13.86 -1.21 -13.03
N ARG A 175 13.18 -0.69 -14.06
CA ARG A 175 13.83 -0.10 -15.23
C ARG A 175 14.73 1.06 -14.84
N GLN A 176 14.23 1.99 -14.02
CA GLN A 176 14.99 3.15 -13.59
C GLN A 176 16.21 2.76 -12.74
N HIS A 177 16.03 1.82 -11.84
CA HIS A 177 17.15 1.29 -11.07
C HIS A 177 18.25 0.70 -11.99
N ASN A 178 17.86 -0.11 -12.98
CA ASN A 178 18.79 -0.75 -13.92
C ASN A 178 19.51 0.24 -14.84
N THR A 179 18.91 1.39 -15.13
CA THR A 179 19.56 2.45 -15.94
C THR A 179 20.40 3.40 -15.10
N GLY A 180 20.47 3.23 -13.77
CA GLY A 180 21.17 4.14 -12.87
C GLY A 180 20.51 5.52 -12.72
N LEU A 181 19.30 5.69 -13.25
CA LEU A 181 18.56 6.95 -13.11
C LEU A 181 17.88 6.95 -11.75
N LEU A 182 18.17 7.95 -10.94
CA LEU A 182 17.41 8.26 -9.73
C LEU A 182 16.13 8.97 -10.16
N CYS A 183 15.00 8.29 -9.98
CA CYS A 183 13.68 8.87 -10.20
C CYS A 183 13.10 9.33 -8.87
N ASP A 184 12.61 10.56 -8.86
CA ASP A 184 11.82 11.04 -7.73
C ASP A 184 10.51 10.22 -7.67
N PRO A 185 10.05 9.78 -6.47
CA PRO A 185 8.74 9.15 -6.30
C PRO A 185 7.58 9.95 -6.92
N ASP A 186 7.64 11.28 -6.88
CA ASP A 186 6.62 12.13 -7.46
C ASP A 186 6.57 12.05 -8.99
N GLN A 187 7.71 11.86 -9.65
CA GLN A 187 7.76 11.63 -11.10
C GLN A 187 7.14 10.28 -11.47
N LEU A 188 7.49 9.23 -10.74
CA LEU A 188 6.92 7.90 -10.98
C LEU A 188 5.42 7.88 -10.70
N TRP A 189 4.97 8.59 -9.66
CA TRP A 189 3.56 8.80 -9.38
C TRP A 189 2.83 9.42 -10.57
N SER A 190 3.35 10.53 -11.11
CA SER A 190 2.73 11.25 -12.23
C SER A 190 2.63 10.40 -13.50
N ILE A 191 3.60 9.51 -13.74
CA ILE A 191 3.59 8.59 -14.89
C ILE A 191 2.49 7.54 -14.74
N VAL A 192 2.28 7.00 -13.54
CA VAL A 192 1.39 5.85 -13.34
C VAL A 192 -0.03 6.27 -12.96
N PHE A 193 -0.18 7.33 -12.19
CA PHE A 193 -1.46 7.75 -11.60
C PHE A 193 -1.91 9.16 -11.99
N GLY A 194 -1.05 9.92 -12.70
CA GLY A 194 -1.30 11.30 -13.15
C GLY A 194 -2.21 11.45 -14.36
#